data_a8d72250377dcefa06997c9311e58f47
#
_entry.id   a8d72250377dcefa06997c9311e58f47
#
_cell.length_a   1.000
_cell.length_b   1.000
_cell.length_c   1.000
_cell.angle_alpha   90.00
_cell.angle_beta   90.00
_cell.angle_gamma   90.00
#
_symmetry.space_group_name_H-M   'P 1'
#
loop_
_entity.id
_entity.type
_entity.pdbx_description
1 polymer ?
#
loop_
_entity_poly.entity_id
_entity_poly.type
_entity_poly.pdbx_seq_one_letter_code
_entity_poly.pdbx_strand_id
1 'polypeptide(L)'
;PAVSEGIVVFGSADCKIYGLNAQNGNLLWTVKAAAPVLGAVTIDNGIAYIGASDHTFRAVNIHTGDVKWNFTGVKGYIETKPLVTDNKVIFGAWDNTLYALDKADGKELWKWTGGLTRMHFSPAAVWPVASDGKVFITDPQRAMTAIDLKTGNTVWRTFQSMVRETIGLSEDGERIYSKTMND
;
A
#
# COMPACT_ATOMS: atom_id res chain seq x y z
N PRO A 1 -7.67 -9.48 -2.32
CA PRO A 1 -8.75 -8.97 -3.17
C PRO A 1 -9.46 -7.78 -2.52
N ALA A 2 -10.08 -6.93 -3.36
CA ALA A 2 -10.97 -5.86 -2.93
C ALA A 2 -12.25 -5.91 -3.78
N VAL A 3 -13.35 -5.43 -3.22
CA VAL A 3 -14.66 -5.43 -3.88
C VAL A 3 -15.25 -4.03 -3.82
N SER A 4 -15.69 -3.51 -4.96
CA SER A 4 -16.43 -2.25 -5.05
C SER A 4 -17.35 -2.29 -6.28
N GLU A 5 -18.51 -1.68 -6.21
CA GLU A 5 -19.44 -1.51 -7.31
C GLU A 5 -19.75 -2.81 -8.09
N GLY A 6 -19.86 -3.94 -7.35
CA GLY A 6 -20.11 -5.25 -7.94
C GLY A 6 -18.93 -5.90 -8.67
N ILE A 7 -17.72 -5.36 -8.54
CA ILE A 7 -16.51 -5.87 -9.17
C ILE A 7 -15.51 -6.29 -8.10
N VAL A 8 -14.97 -7.51 -8.23
CA VAL A 8 -13.85 -8.04 -7.44
C VAL A 8 -12.56 -7.79 -8.19
N VAL A 9 -11.57 -7.15 -7.56
CA VAL A 9 -10.24 -6.94 -8.13
C VAL A 9 -9.19 -7.63 -7.27
N PHE A 10 -8.27 -8.36 -7.89
CA PHE A 10 -7.15 -9.00 -7.22
C PHE A 10 -5.93 -9.21 -8.13
N GLY A 11 -4.76 -9.30 -7.52
CA GLY A 11 -3.54 -9.72 -8.18
C GLY A 11 -3.33 -11.23 -8.08
N SER A 12 -2.57 -11.81 -9.00
CA SER A 12 -2.29 -13.24 -9.07
C SER A 12 -0.81 -13.52 -9.34
N ALA A 13 -0.35 -14.68 -8.88
CA ALA A 13 1.01 -15.15 -9.12
C ALA A 13 1.30 -15.47 -10.60
N ASP A 14 0.27 -15.54 -11.45
CA ASP A 14 0.39 -15.70 -12.90
C ASP A 14 0.71 -14.41 -13.66
N CYS A 15 1.16 -13.38 -12.93
CA CYS A 15 1.54 -12.07 -13.47
C CYS A 15 0.37 -11.28 -14.05
N LYS A 16 -0.82 -11.39 -13.46
CA LYS A 16 -1.99 -10.64 -13.90
C LYS A 16 -2.75 -10.02 -12.73
N ILE A 17 -3.46 -8.95 -13.06
CA ILE A 17 -4.53 -8.37 -12.25
C ILE A 17 -5.84 -8.75 -12.91
N TYR A 18 -6.81 -9.16 -12.12
CA TYR A 18 -8.12 -9.60 -12.58
C TYR A 18 -9.23 -8.72 -12.06
N GLY A 19 -10.21 -8.45 -12.92
CA GLY A 19 -11.51 -7.91 -12.56
C GLY A 19 -12.59 -8.93 -12.87
N LEU A 20 -13.35 -9.32 -11.85
CA LEU A 20 -14.45 -10.28 -11.97
C LEU A 20 -15.76 -9.63 -11.57
N ASN A 21 -16.86 -10.08 -12.16
CA ASN A 21 -18.19 -9.77 -11.68
C ASN A 21 -18.41 -10.45 -10.31
N ALA A 22 -18.77 -9.67 -9.29
CA ALA A 22 -18.91 -10.15 -7.92
C ALA A 22 -20.10 -11.11 -7.71
N GLN A 23 -21.11 -11.08 -8.58
CA GLN A 23 -22.31 -11.93 -8.45
C GLN A 23 -22.14 -13.34 -9.01
N ASN A 24 -21.38 -13.46 -10.11
CA ASN A 24 -21.30 -14.73 -10.85
C ASN A 24 -19.87 -15.21 -11.14
N GLY A 25 -18.85 -14.44 -10.75
CA GLY A 25 -17.43 -14.77 -10.95
C GLY A 25 -16.93 -14.65 -12.41
N ASN A 26 -17.74 -14.15 -13.32
CA ASN A 26 -17.33 -14.01 -14.72
C ASN A 26 -16.19 -13.01 -14.85
N LEU A 27 -15.22 -13.36 -15.69
CA LEU A 27 -14.11 -12.49 -16.04
C LEU A 27 -14.62 -11.26 -16.81
N LEU A 28 -14.27 -10.07 -16.33
CA LEU A 28 -14.55 -8.81 -17.00
C LEU A 28 -13.34 -8.31 -17.79
N TRP A 29 -12.17 -8.32 -17.15
CA TRP A 29 -10.92 -7.86 -17.76
C TRP A 29 -9.69 -8.45 -17.04
N THR A 30 -8.54 -8.35 -17.71
CA THR A 30 -7.21 -8.64 -17.13
C THR A 30 -6.20 -7.58 -17.52
N VAL A 31 -5.28 -7.28 -16.61
CA VAL A 31 -4.09 -6.45 -16.87
C VAL A 31 -2.84 -7.30 -16.66
N LYS A 32 -1.93 -7.33 -17.62
CA LYS A 32 -0.65 -8.05 -17.50
C LYS A 32 0.37 -7.21 -16.74
N ALA A 33 1.14 -7.87 -15.88
CA ALA A 33 2.34 -7.38 -15.22
C ALA A 33 3.55 -8.18 -15.74
N ALA A 34 4.78 -7.68 -15.51
CA ALA A 34 6.00 -8.39 -15.91
C ALA A 34 6.46 -9.43 -14.87
N ALA A 35 5.87 -9.43 -13.66
CA ALA A 35 6.15 -10.38 -12.58
C ALA A 35 4.89 -10.61 -11.74
N PRO A 36 4.89 -11.57 -10.78
CA PRO A 36 3.75 -11.85 -9.92
C PRO A 36 3.16 -10.63 -9.23
N VAL A 37 1.83 -10.59 -9.09
CA VAL A 37 1.08 -9.53 -8.44
C VAL A 37 0.58 -10.06 -7.10
N LEU A 38 1.39 -9.92 -6.05
CA LEU A 38 1.13 -10.46 -4.71
C LEU A 38 0.61 -9.40 -3.74
N GLY A 39 0.68 -8.12 -4.11
CA GLY A 39 0.21 -7.00 -3.32
C GLY A 39 -1.31 -7.02 -3.10
N ALA A 40 -1.73 -6.46 -1.97
CA ALA A 40 -3.14 -6.23 -1.72
C ALA A 40 -3.65 -5.06 -2.56
N VAL A 41 -4.94 -5.09 -2.87
CA VAL A 41 -5.63 -4.04 -3.64
C VAL A 41 -6.37 -3.10 -2.69
N THR A 42 -6.30 -1.82 -2.94
CA THR A 42 -7.23 -0.82 -2.37
C THR A 42 -8.01 -0.18 -3.52
N ILE A 43 -9.33 -0.10 -3.39
CA ILE A 43 -10.20 0.56 -4.37
C ILE A 43 -10.72 1.85 -3.77
N ASP A 44 -10.65 2.92 -4.54
CA ASP A 44 -11.23 4.22 -4.19
C ASP A 44 -11.77 4.89 -5.46
N ASN A 45 -13.03 5.34 -5.42
CA ASN A 45 -13.71 6.05 -6.52
C ASN A 45 -13.53 5.35 -7.89
N GLY A 46 -13.80 4.05 -7.97
CA GLY A 46 -13.72 3.28 -9.21
C GLY A 46 -12.31 2.99 -9.73
N ILE A 47 -11.27 3.32 -8.94
CA ILE A 47 -9.86 3.05 -9.27
C ILE A 47 -9.27 2.04 -8.28
N ALA A 48 -8.67 1.00 -8.78
CA ALA A 48 -7.89 0.03 -8.02
C ALA A 48 -6.41 0.42 -8.01
N TYR A 49 -5.82 0.50 -6.81
CA TYR A 49 -4.41 0.78 -6.59
C TYR A 49 -3.71 -0.50 -6.14
N ILE A 50 -2.68 -0.91 -6.88
CA ILE A 50 -2.01 -2.19 -6.66
C ILE A 50 -0.53 -2.15 -7.07
N GLY A 51 0.31 -2.73 -6.22
CA GLY A 51 1.71 -2.97 -6.53
C GLY A 51 1.97 -4.40 -6.99
N ALA A 52 3.10 -4.63 -7.62
CA ALA A 52 3.53 -5.95 -8.08
C ALA A 52 5.03 -6.19 -7.86
N SER A 53 5.45 -7.44 -8.05
CA SER A 53 6.86 -7.84 -7.96
C SER A 53 7.69 -7.38 -9.18
N ASP A 54 7.06 -6.76 -10.18
CA ASP A 54 7.73 -6.11 -11.31
C ASP A 54 8.17 -4.66 -11.01
N HIS A 55 8.20 -4.28 -9.73
CA HIS A 55 8.61 -2.96 -9.27
C HIS A 55 7.70 -1.82 -9.75
N THR A 56 6.50 -2.15 -10.20
CA THR A 56 5.55 -1.16 -10.71
C THR A 56 4.32 -1.07 -9.82
N PHE A 57 3.94 0.16 -9.48
CA PHE A 57 2.68 0.48 -8.84
C PHE A 57 1.70 1.03 -9.88
N ARG A 58 0.43 0.60 -9.81
CA ARG A 58 -0.57 0.86 -10.85
C ARG A 58 -1.86 1.40 -10.27
N ALA A 59 -2.49 2.32 -11.03
CA ALA A 59 -3.88 2.70 -10.87
C ALA A 59 -4.68 2.16 -12.07
N VAL A 60 -5.69 1.36 -11.78
CA VAL A 60 -6.48 0.64 -12.80
C VAL A 60 -7.95 0.96 -12.62
N ASN A 61 -8.64 1.33 -13.69
CA ASN A 61 -10.08 1.51 -13.68
C ASN A 61 -10.76 0.15 -13.46
N ILE A 62 -11.61 0.03 -12.44
CA ILE A 62 -12.21 -1.26 -12.09
C ILE A 62 -13.25 -1.74 -13.10
N HIS A 63 -13.87 -0.86 -13.88
CA HIS A 63 -14.90 -1.22 -14.85
C HIS A 63 -14.31 -1.70 -16.19
N THR A 64 -13.17 -1.08 -16.61
CA THR A 64 -12.62 -1.32 -17.95
C THR A 64 -11.30 -2.10 -17.95
N GLY A 65 -10.57 -2.12 -16.83
CA GLY A 65 -9.21 -2.63 -16.78
C GLY A 65 -8.17 -1.66 -17.35
N ASP A 66 -8.56 -0.45 -17.76
CA ASP A 66 -7.61 0.54 -18.27
C ASP A 66 -6.66 1.00 -17.18
N VAL A 67 -5.36 0.94 -17.46
CA VAL A 67 -4.33 1.49 -16.59
C VAL A 67 -4.32 3.00 -16.76
N LYS A 68 -4.66 3.74 -15.70
CA LYS A 68 -4.69 5.19 -15.70
C LYS A 68 -3.30 5.79 -15.65
N TRP A 69 -2.46 5.22 -14.78
CA TRP A 69 -1.05 5.56 -14.67
C TRP A 69 -0.25 4.41 -14.07
N ASN A 70 1.06 4.43 -14.31
CA ASN A 70 2.05 3.54 -13.74
C ASN A 70 3.15 4.37 -13.08
N PHE A 71 3.63 3.90 -11.92
CA PHE A 71 4.83 4.40 -11.28
C PHE A 71 5.89 3.29 -11.24
N THR A 72 7.06 3.54 -11.83
CA THR A 72 8.16 2.57 -11.98
C THR A 72 9.42 2.94 -11.20
N GLY A 73 9.32 3.93 -10.29
CA GLY A 73 10.45 4.44 -9.51
C GLY A 73 10.89 3.54 -8.33
N VAL A 74 10.24 2.39 -8.13
CA VAL A 74 10.46 1.49 -6.99
C VAL A 74 11.60 0.53 -7.28
N LYS A 75 12.48 0.30 -6.30
CA LYS A 75 13.62 -0.63 -6.43
C LYS A 75 13.38 -2.01 -5.81
N GLY A 76 12.27 -2.20 -5.12
CA GLY A 76 11.87 -3.45 -4.47
C GLY A 76 10.49 -3.92 -4.89
N TYR A 77 10.13 -5.14 -4.53
CA TYR A 77 8.78 -5.67 -4.72
C TYR A 77 7.76 -4.87 -3.92
N ILE A 78 6.52 -4.82 -4.39
CA ILE A 78 5.43 -4.10 -3.73
C ILE A 78 4.34 -5.10 -3.37
N GLU A 79 4.26 -5.45 -2.09
CA GLU A 79 3.33 -6.48 -1.57
C GLU A 79 2.36 -5.93 -0.51
N THR A 80 2.54 -4.68 -0.09
CA THR A 80 1.71 -4.02 0.91
C THR A 80 0.29 -3.74 0.42
N LYS A 81 -0.61 -3.44 1.36
CA LYS A 81 -1.91 -2.84 1.05
C LYS A 81 -1.73 -1.32 0.96
N PRO A 82 -2.04 -0.69 -0.17
CA PRO A 82 -1.93 0.76 -0.30
C PRO A 82 -2.94 1.48 0.61
N LEU A 83 -2.48 2.56 1.25
CA LEU A 83 -3.33 3.55 1.90
C LEU A 83 -3.72 4.60 0.88
N VAL A 84 -5.01 4.86 0.72
CA VAL A 84 -5.53 5.91 -0.14
C VAL A 84 -6.14 7.00 0.73
N THR A 85 -5.77 8.24 0.46
CA THR A 85 -6.33 9.45 1.06
C THR A 85 -7.02 10.29 -0.03
N ASP A 86 -7.48 11.49 0.30
CA ASP A 86 -8.17 12.36 -0.68
C ASP A 86 -7.32 12.60 -1.93
N ASN A 87 -6.03 12.85 -1.76
CA ASN A 87 -5.14 13.23 -2.87
C ASN A 87 -3.86 12.39 -2.98
N LYS A 88 -3.66 11.38 -2.13
CA LYS A 88 -2.44 10.57 -2.15
C LYS A 88 -2.73 9.08 -2.13
N VAL A 89 -1.80 8.33 -2.71
CA VAL A 89 -1.67 6.89 -2.52
C VAL A 89 -0.33 6.61 -1.87
N ILE A 90 -0.34 5.89 -0.75
CA ILE A 90 0.85 5.62 0.06
C ILE A 90 1.05 4.12 0.19
N PHE A 91 2.24 3.65 -0.12
CA PHE A 91 2.58 2.22 -0.06
C PHE A 91 4.06 2.01 0.30
N GLY A 92 4.34 0.89 0.91
CA GLY A 92 5.71 0.46 1.19
C GLY A 92 6.23 -0.52 0.15
N ALA A 93 7.56 -0.62 0.04
CA ALA A 93 8.22 -1.56 -0.84
C ALA A 93 9.42 -2.24 -0.15
N TRP A 94 9.87 -3.36 -0.72
CA TRP A 94 10.99 -4.16 -0.18
C TRP A 94 12.37 -3.50 -0.36
N ASP A 95 12.41 -2.26 -0.85
CA ASP A 95 13.59 -1.40 -0.84
C ASP A 95 13.69 -0.51 0.40
N ASN A 96 12.95 -0.84 1.46
CA ASN A 96 12.85 -0.10 2.72
C ASN A 96 12.28 1.32 2.60
N THR A 97 11.54 1.58 1.54
CA THR A 97 10.98 2.90 1.25
C THR A 97 9.46 2.89 1.35
N LEU A 98 8.91 3.91 1.99
CA LEU A 98 7.50 4.28 1.91
C LEU A 98 7.37 5.40 0.88
N TYR A 99 6.53 5.18 -0.11
CA TYR A 99 6.27 6.12 -1.19
C TYR A 99 4.92 6.78 -1.01
N ALA A 100 4.82 8.06 -1.33
CA ALA A 100 3.55 8.75 -1.50
C ALA A 100 3.49 9.35 -2.88
N LEU A 101 2.47 8.97 -3.62
CA LEU A 101 2.21 9.44 -4.98
C LEU A 101 0.97 10.32 -5.01
N ASP A 102 0.92 11.24 -5.93
CA ASP A 102 -0.31 11.94 -6.28
C ASP A 102 -1.32 10.94 -6.83
N LYS A 103 -2.54 10.95 -6.28
CA LYS A 103 -3.59 9.99 -6.64
C LYS A 103 -4.06 10.17 -8.09
N ALA A 104 -3.99 11.38 -8.63
CA ALA A 104 -4.53 11.70 -9.94
C ALA A 104 -3.62 11.24 -11.09
N ASP A 105 -2.30 11.41 -10.95
CA ASP A 105 -1.35 11.18 -12.06
C ASP A 105 -0.16 10.25 -11.71
N GLY A 106 -0.07 9.79 -10.46
CA GLY A 106 0.96 8.85 -10.02
C GLY A 106 2.35 9.47 -9.82
N LYS A 107 2.48 10.80 -9.83
CA LYS A 107 3.77 11.45 -9.56
C LYS A 107 4.20 11.29 -8.10
N GLU A 108 5.49 11.06 -7.88
CA GLU A 108 6.07 11.01 -6.54
C GLU A 108 5.95 12.40 -5.88
N LEU A 109 5.27 12.45 -4.74
CA LEU A 109 5.15 13.63 -3.90
C LEU A 109 6.25 13.68 -2.85
N TRP A 110 6.46 12.53 -2.19
CA TRP A 110 7.54 12.34 -1.25
C TRP A 110 7.82 10.84 -1.08
N LYS A 111 8.98 10.55 -0.53
CA LYS A 111 9.34 9.23 -0.05
C LYS A 111 10.01 9.31 1.31
N TRP A 112 9.79 8.31 2.13
CA TRP A 112 10.41 8.14 3.42
C TRP A 112 11.23 6.87 3.44
N THR A 113 12.49 6.98 3.88
CA THR A 113 13.38 5.85 4.06
C THR A 113 13.82 5.81 5.49
N GLY A 114 13.45 4.78 6.24
CA GLY A 114 13.75 4.68 7.64
C GLY A 114 14.41 3.37 8.02
N GLY A 115 15.44 3.50 8.84
CA GLY A 115 16.09 2.36 9.48
C GLY A 115 17.24 1.75 8.69
N LEU A 116 18.05 0.96 9.41
CA LEU A 116 19.17 0.21 8.85
C LEU A 116 18.64 -1.04 8.13
N THR A 117 19.14 -1.29 6.94
CA THR A 117 18.74 -2.31 5.98
C THR A 117 18.99 -3.78 6.38
N ARG A 118 19.36 -4.06 7.63
CA ARG A 118 19.78 -5.41 8.05
C ARG A 118 18.67 -6.31 8.55
N MET A 119 17.44 -5.84 8.65
CA MET A 119 16.33 -6.61 9.20
C MET A 119 15.29 -6.86 8.10
N HIS A 120 14.74 -8.06 8.07
CA HIS A 120 13.76 -8.54 7.09
C HIS A 120 12.36 -7.90 7.22
N PHE A 121 12.25 -6.75 7.87
CA PHE A 121 11.01 -5.99 7.99
C PHE A 121 11.13 -4.72 7.14
N SER A 122 10.36 -4.70 6.10
CA SER A 122 10.26 -3.57 5.20
C SER A 122 8.91 -2.86 5.41
N PRO A 123 8.77 -1.59 5.08
CA PRO A 123 7.47 -0.97 4.89
C PRO A 123 6.53 -1.77 3.97
N ALA A 124 7.07 -2.67 3.14
CA ALA A 124 6.30 -3.59 2.31
C ALA A 124 5.43 -4.59 3.08
N ALA A 125 5.83 -4.97 4.29
CA ALA A 125 5.08 -5.91 5.11
C ALA A 125 4.01 -5.24 6.00
N VAL A 126 3.99 -3.91 6.04
CA VAL A 126 3.12 -3.13 6.92
C VAL A 126 2.06 -2.41 6.11
N TRP A 127 0.83 -2.46 6.59
CA TRP A 127 -0.25 -1.67 6.03
C TRP A 127 -0.26 -0.29 6.69
N PRO A 128 0.12 0.76 5.98
CA PRO A 128 0.11 2.10 6.56
C PRO A 128 -1.34 2.53 6.88
N VAL A 129 -1.49 3.27 7.96
CA VAL A 129 -2.76 3.90 8.34
C VAL A 129 -2.55 5.40 8.52
N ALA A 130 -3.58 6.21 8.35
CA ALA A 130 -3.48 7.66 8.51
C ALA A 130 -4.57 8.19 9.42
N SER A 131 -4.19 9.13 10.28
CA SER A 131 -5.09 9.92 11.11
C SER A 131 -4.39 11.23 11.48
N ASP A 132 -5.16 12.28 11.70
CA ASP A 132 -4.70 13.59 12.18
C ASP A 132 -3.47 14.13 11.42
N GLY A 133 -3.52 14.06 10.08
CA GLY A 133 -2.45 14.56 9.23
C GLY A 133 -1.14 13.77 9.27
N LYS A 134 -1.16 12.58 9.83
CA LYS A 134 0.01 11.69 9.98
C LYS A 134 -0.25 10.33 9.35
N VAL A 135 0.81 9.73 8.84
CA VAL A 135 0.86 8.32 8.44
C VAL A 135 1.62 7.55 9.52
N PHE A 136 1.07 6.42 9.92
CA PHE A 136 1.70 5.55 10.90
C PHE A 136 2.11 4.24 10.26
N ILE A 137 3.35 3.84 10.52
CA ILE A 137 3.92 2.57 10.06
C ILE A 137 4.73 1.89 11.17
N THR A 138 4.93 0.61 11.05
CA THR A 138 6.03 -0.08 11.71
C THR A 138 7.24 -0.05 10.79
N ASP A 139 8.33 0.53 11.24
CA ASP A 139 9.55 0.62 10.43
C ASP A 139 10.41 -0.66 10.50
N PRO A 140 11.46 -0.78 9.66
CA PRO A 140 12.34 -1.95 9.65
C PRO A 140 13.02 -2.26 10.98
N GLN A 141 13.12 -1.29 11.89
CA GLN A 141 13.67 -1.47 13.26
C GLN A 141 12.59 -1.83 14.28
N ARG A 142 11.36 -2.07 13.84
CA ARG A 142 10.18 -2.38 14.68
C ARG A 142 9.74 -1.21 15.58
N ALA A 143 10.12 0.01 15.23
CA ALA A 143 9.59 1.19 15.86
C ALA A 143 8.23 1.55 15.25
N MET A 144 7.29 1.99 16.08
CA MET A 144 6.14 2.72 15.61
C MET A 144 6.61 4.10 15.18
N THR A 145 6.37 4.45 13.93
CA THR A 145 6.82 5.71 13.33
C THR A 145 5.63 6.50 12.81
N ALA A 146 5.54 7.75 13.21
CA ALA A 146 4.60 8.72 12.65
C ALA A 146 5.32 9.63 11.67
N ILE A 147 4.75 9.77 10.48
CA ILE A 147 5.27 10.55 9.37
C ILE A 147 4.24 11.62 9.02
N ASP A 148 4.65 12.84 8.83
CA ASP A 148 3.77 13.92 8.37
C ASP A 148 3.21 13.60 6.97
N LEU A 149 1.90 13.55 6.85
CA LEU A 149 1.19 13.14 5.63
C LEU A 149 1.48 14.09 4.44
N LYS A 150 1.76 15.36 4.72
CA LYS A 150 1.99 16.36 3.68
C LYS A 150 3.42 16.34 3.17
N THR A 151 4.39 16.21 4.07
CA THR A 151 5.82 16.42 3.76
C THR A 151 6.63 15.14 3.69
N GLY A 152 6.17 14.02 4.27
CA GLY A 152 6.94 12.79 4.40
C GLY A 152 8.00 12.83 5.50
N ASN A 153 8.07 13.88 6.31
CA ASN A 153 9.03 14.00 7.40
C ASN A 153 8.60 13.18 8.61
N THR A 154 9.56 12.58 9.29
CA THR A 154 9.30 11.91 10.57
C THR A 154 8.86 12.91 11.63
N VAL A 155 7.68 12.70 12.21
CA VAL A 155 7.17 13.48 13.35
C VAL A 155 7.70 12.94 14.66
N TRP A 156 7.59 11.62 14.85
CA TRP A 156 8.15 10.90 16.00
C TRP A 156 8.37 9.42 15.68
N ARG A 157 9.24 8.79 16.48
CA ARG A 157 9.46 7.34 16.52
C ARG A 157 9.50 6.88 17.95
N THR A 158 8.95 5.71 18.23
CA THR A 158 9.02 5.09 19.55
C THR A 158 9.38 3.63 19.47
N PHE A 159 10.20 3.18 20.43
CA PHE A 159 10.61 1.80 20.63
C PHE A 159 10.05 1.21 21.92
N GLN A 160 9.07 1.88 22.56
CA GLN A 160 8.49 1.45 23.84
C GLN A 160 7.88 0.05 23.77
N SER A 161 7.43 -0.36 22.59
CA SER A 161 6.98 -1.71 22.32
C SER A 161 7.53 -2.10 20.97
N MET A 162 8.20 -3.26 20.87
CA MET A 162 8.62 -3.79 19.58
C MET A 162 7.37 -4.18 18.80
N VAL A 163 6.98 -3.33 17.84
CA VAL A 163 5.77 -3.49 17.07
C VAL A 163 6.00 -4.49 15.94
N ARG A 164 5.06 -5.42 15.76
CA ARG A 164 5.03 -6.31 14.61
C ARG A 164 4.15 -5.71 13.49
N GLU A 165 4.19 -6.33 12.37
CA GLU A 165 3.77 -5.94 11.03
C GLU A 165 2.34 -5.39 10.91
N THR A 166 1.43 -5.68 11.83
CA THR A 166 0.02 -5.34 11.66
C THR A 166 -0.34 -4.10 12.46
N ILE A 167 -0.77 -3.06 11.77
CA ILE A 167 -1.34 -1.86 12.36
C ILE A 167 -2.79 -1.78 11.93
N GLY A 168 -3.67 -1.47 12.88
CA GLY A 168 -5.06 -1.16 12.63
C GLY A 168 -5.39 0.23 13.16
N LEU A 169 -6.34 0.89 12.53
CA LEU A 169 -6.92 2.14 13.00
C LEU A 169 -8.34 1.87 13.50
N SER A 170 -8.75 2.51 14.61
CA SER A 170 -10.13 2.50 15.05
C SER A 170 -11.03 3.20 14.04
N GLU A 171 -12.32 2.89 14.06
CA GLU A 171 -13.30 3.44 13.13
C GLU A 171 -13.44 4.96 13.25
N ASP A 172 -13.28 5.50 14.47
CA ASP A 172 -13.25 6.94 14.77
C ASP A 172 -11.91 7.62 14.41
N GLY A 173 -10.88 6.85 14.04
CA GLY A 173 -9.55 7.36 13.71
C GLY A 173 -8.70 7.81 14.90
N GLU A 174 -9.16 7.62 16.13
CA GLU A 174 -8.49 8.14 17.34
C GLU A 174 -7.45 7.19 17.94
N ARG A 175 -7.51 5.88 17.59
CA ARG A 175 -6.66 4.84 18.19
C ARG A 175 -5.97 4.00 17.14
N ILE A 176 -4.69 3.72 17.40
CA ILE A 176 -3.92 2.79 16.59
C ILE A 176 -3.72 1.52 17.40
N TYR A 177 -4.04 0.39 16.79
CA TYR A 177 -3.82 -0.93 17.35
C TYR A 177 -2.60 -1.56 16.69
N SER A 178 -1.69 -2.11 17.47
CA SER A 178 -0.54 -2.82 16.96
C SER A 178 -0.29 -4.08 17.76
N LYS A 179 0.23 -5.11 17.11
CA LYS A 179 0.70 -6.31 17.80
C LYS A 179 2.15 -6.10 18.24
N THR A 180 2.45 -6.38 19.52
CA THR A 180 3.81 -6.35 20.05
C THR A 180 4.43 -7.73 20.10
N MET A 181 5.74 -7.80 20.33
CA MET A 181 6.46 -9.08 20.39
C MET A 181 6.59 -9.66 21.81
N ASN A 182 6.16 -8.91 22.82
CA ASN A 182 6.41 -9.22 24.22
C ASN A 182 5.15 -9.71 24.95
N ASP A 183 4.31 -10.49 24.30
CA ASP A 183 3.12 -11.13 24.93
C ASP A 183 3.26 -12.65 24.91
#